data_a3b0898691555a6ca7caeb52474ca1f5
#
_entry.id   a3b0898691555a6ca7caeb52474ca1f5
#
_cell.length_a   1.000
_cell.length_b   1.000
_cell.length_c   1.000
_cell.angle_alpha   90.00
_cell.angle_beta   90.00
_cell.angle_gamma   90.00
#
_symmetry.space_group_name_H-M   'P 1'
#
loop_
_entity.id
_entity.type
_entity.pdbx_description
1 polymer ?
#
loop_
_entity_poly.entity_id
_entity_poly.type
_entity_poly.pdbx_seq_one_letter_code
_entity_poly.pdbx_strand_id
1 'polypeptide(L)'
;ISLDSLKPEVFHELTGGDIQPVLQGMEEAVEAGLLPLKLNIVLVRGINDGEIDDFIALTHENPIDVRFIELMPIGDHGENTARRISNQEVLNARPYLQPLPARYSGQPSSDYQVPGYRGRVGFISPISHQFCADCNRIRVMSDGTLRPCLGVDREIPLTSALAQDDEALREAIQ
;
A
#
# COMPACT_ATOMS: atom_id res chain seq x y z
N ILE A 1 -7.26 3.75 2.58
CA ILE A 1 -7.67 2.83 3.66
C ILE A 1 -6.80 1.58 3.55
N SER A 2 -6.32 1.03 4.68
CA SER A 2 -5.69 -0.30 4.74
C SER A 2 -6.75 -1.33 5.11
N LEU A 3 -6.81 -2.43 4.33
CA LEU A 3 -7.76 -3.52 4.54
C LEU A 3 -7.12 -4.82 4.05
N ASP A 4 -6.40 -5.50 4.94
CA ASP A 4 -5.58 -6.67 4.56
C ASP A 4 -6.37 -7.97 4.41
N SER A 5 -7.64 -8.00 4.80
CA SER A 5 -8.56 -9.12 4.57
C SER A 5 -10.00 -8.64 4.56
N LEU A 6 -10.88 -9.39 3.89
CA LEU A 6 -12.35 -9.23 3.91
C LEU A 6 -13.01 -10.14 4.96
N LYS A 7 -12.24 -11.06 5.56
CA LYS A 7 -12.70 -12.00 6.57
C LYS A 7 -12.34 -11.50 7.96
N PRO A 8 -13.30 -11.34 8.89
CA PRO A 8 -13.04 -10.78 10.21
C PRO A 8 -11.94 -11.51 11.00
N GLU A 9 -11.92 -12.83 10.95
CA GLU A 9 -10.93 -13.65 11.64
C GLU A 9 -9.52 -13.47 11.08
N VAL A 10 -9.37 -13.39 9.75
CA VAL A 10 -8.08 -13.17 9.08
C VAL A 10 -7.61 -11.72 9.28
N PHE A 11 -8.54 -10.77 9.22
CA PHE A 11 -8.23 -9.37 9.51
C PHE A 11 -7.71 -9.20 10.94
N HIS A 12 -8.36 -9.86 11.90
CA HIS A 12 -7.94 -9.85 13.30
C HIS A 12 -6.56 -10.51 13.48
N GLU A 13 -6.31 -11.65 12.83
CA GLU A 13 -4.99 -12.32 12.85
C GLU A 13 -3.88 -11.41 12.35
N LEU A 14 -4.12 -10.66 11.26
CA LEU A 14 -3.11 -9.80 10.63
C LEU A 14 -2.88 -8.48 11.36
N THR A 15 -3.91 -7.90 11.97
CA THR A 15 -3.90 -6.52 12.47
C THR A 15 -4.14 -6.39 13.97
N GLY A 16 -4.67 -7.41 14.62
CA GLY A 16 -5.18 -7.37 15.99
C GLY A 16 -6.46 -6.55 16.16
N GLY A 17 -7.00 -5.98 15.06
CA GLY A 17 -8.16 -5.09 15.06
C GLY A 17 -9.49 -5.75 14.73
N ASP A 18 -10.56 -4.94 14.77
CA ASP A 18 -11.89 -5.29 14.28
C ASP A 18 -12.10 -4.69 12.89
N ILE A 19 -12.60 -5.49 11.96
CA ILE A 19 -12.87 -5.08 10.58
C ILE A 19 -14.10 -4.16 10.46
N GLN A 20 -15.08 -4.28 11.36
CA GLN A 20 -16.37 -3.59 11.25
C GLN A 20 -16.24 -2.06 11.15
N PRO A 21 -15.43 -1.38 11.98
CA PRO A 21 -15.21 0.07 11.83
C PRO A 21 -14.57 0.45 10.50
N VAL A 22 -13.75 -0.42 9.91
CA VAL A 22 -13.12 -0.17 8.61
C VAL A 22 -14.14 -0.24 7.50
N LEU A 23 -15.00 -1.26 7.50
CA LEU A 23 -16.07 -1.42 6.50
C LEU A 23 -17.08 -0.26 6.59
N GLN A 24 -17.49 0.12 7.80
CA GLN A 24 -18.36 1.27 8.00
C GLN A 24 -17.72 2.57 7.48
N GLY A 25 -16.43 2.81 7.79
CA GLY A 25 -15.71 3.99 7.29
C GLY A 25 -15.55 3.99 5.77
N MET A 26 -15.50 2.82 5.12
CA MET A 26 -15.52 2.72 3.65
C MET A 26 -16.89 3.12 3.08
N GLU A 27 -17.99 2.65 3.66
CA GLU A 27 -19.34 3.01 3.24
C GLU A 27 -19.56 4.51 3.38
N GLU A 28 -19.24 5.08 4.54
CA GLU A 28 -19.34 6.53 4.80
C GLU A 28 -18.49 7.35 3.83
N ALA A 29 -17.28 6.89 3.48
CA ALA A 29 -16.41 7.57 2.51
C ALA A 29 -17.02 7.57 1.09
N VAL A 30 -17.63 6.46 0.69
CA VAL A 30 -18.34 6.35 -0.60
C VAL A 30 -19.56 7.27 -0.63
N GLU A 31 -20.37 7.28 0.42
CA GLU A 31 -21.54 8.14 0.56
C GLU A 31 -21.17 9.63 0.56
N ALA A 32 -20.05 9.98 1.20
CA ALA A 32 -19.51 11.34 1.21
C ALA A 32 -18.87 11.76 -0.13
N GLY A 33 -18.83 10.88 -1.14
CA GLY A 33 -18.24 11.16 -2.45
C GLY A 33 -16.71 11.24 -2.47
N LEU A 34 -16.02 10.64 -1.49
CA LEU A 34 -14.56 10.60 -1.41
C LEU A 34 -13.99 9.52 -2.36
N LEU A 35 -14.15 9.75 -3.66
CA LEU A 35 -13.82 8.80 -4.72
C LEU A 35 -12.67 9.29 -5.61
N PRO A 36 -11.88 8.39 -6.22
CA PRO A 36 -11.88 6.94 -6.00
C PRO A 36 -11.36 6.57 -4.61
N LEU A 37 -12.05 5.66 -3.94
CA LEU A 37 -11.54 5.07 -2.71
C LEU A 37 -10.37 4.13 -3.05
N LYS A 38 -9.28 4.20 -2.28
CA LYS A 38 -8.11 3.35 -2.49
C LYS A 38 -7.93 2.42 -1.31
N LEU A 39 -7.94 1.11 -1.56
CA LEU A 39 -7.67 0.08 -0.57
C LEU A 39 -6.25 -0.43 -0.74
N ASN A 40 -5.48 -0.49 0.33
CA ASN A 40 -4.16 -1.11 0.36
C ASN A 40 -4.25 -2.46 1.05
N ILE A 41 -3.72 -3.47 0.41
CA ILE A 41 -3.70 -4.86 0.86
C ILE A 41 -2.27 -5.37 0.82
N VAL A 42 -1.68 -5.71 1.96
CA VAL A 42 -0.39 -6.41 2.01
C VAL A 42 -0.66 -7.90 1.84
N LEU A 43 -0.12 -8.50 0.78
CA LEU A 43 -0.32 -9.92 0.50
C LEU A 43 0.62 -10.79 1.33
N VAL A 44 0.04 -11.76 2.04
CA VAL A 44 0.75 -12.71 2.90
C VAL A 44 0.32 -14.13 2.49
N ARG A 45 1.29 -14.90 1.92
CA ARG A 45 1.05 -16.27 1.46
C ARG A 45 0.50 -17.17 2.56
N GLY A 46 -0.55 -17.91 2.24
CA GLY A 46 -1.23 -18.84 3.14
C GLY A 46 -2.09 -18.18 4.21
N ILE A 47 -2.28 -16.86 4.14
CA ILE A 47 -3.17 -16.13 5.04
C ILE A 47 -4.29 -15.43 4.26
N ASN A 48 -3.97 -14.42 3.44
CA ASN A 48 -4.96 -13.64 2.69
C ASN A 48 -4.86 -13.75 1.17
N ASP A 49 -3.93 -14.54 0.65
CA ASP A 49 -3.72 -14.72 -0.80
C ASP A 49 -4.91 -15.42 -1.50
N GLY A 50 -5.73 -16.14 -0.77
CA GLY A 50 -6.98 -16.70 -1.27
C GLY A 50 -8.08 -15.67 -1.52
N GLU A 51 -7.92 -14.41 -1.07
CA GLU A 51 -8.93 -13.35 -1.17
C GLU A 51 -8.67 -12.37 -2.33
N ILE A 52 -7.62 -12.58 -3.12
CA ILE A 52 -7.20 -11.66 -4.19
C ILE A 52 -8.34 -11.38 -5.18
N ASP A 53 -9.09 -12.42 -5.60
CA ASP A 53 -10.18 -12.26 -6.56
C ASP A 53 -11.40 -11.59 -5.93
N ASP A 54 -11.65 -11.78 -4.64
CA ASP A 54 -12.71 -11.10 -3.90
C ASP A 54 -12.39 -9.59 -3.79
N PHE A 55 -11.14 -9.22 -3.54
CA PHE A 55 -10.71 -7.82 -3.58
C PHE A 55 -10.84 -7.21 -4.97
N ILE A 56 -10.45 -7.93 -6.02
CA ILE A 56 -10.60 -7.46 -7.40
C ILE A 56 -12.08 -7.22 -7.72
N ALA A 57 -12.98 -8.07 -7.24
CA ALA A 57 -14.43 -7.92 -7.46
C ALA A 57 -14.99 -6.62 -6.88
N LEU A 58 -14.40 -6.05 -5.83
CA LEU A 58 -14.82 -4.73 -5.29
C LEU A 58 -14.68 -3.59 -6.30
N THR A 59 -13.81 -3.75 -7.31
CA THR A 59 -13.59 -2.75 -8.34
C THR A 59 -14.68 -2.75 -9.44
N HIS A 60 -15.62 -3.72 -9.41
CA HIS A 60 -16.62 -3.91 -10.46
C HIS A 60 -17.62 -2.75 -10.55
N GLU A 61 -18.40 -2.53 -9.52
CA GLU A 61 -19.51 -1.59 -9.53
C GLU A 61 -19.15 -0.21 -8.98
N ASN A 62 -18.15 -0.14 -8.13
CA ASN A 62 -17.75 1.08 -7.46
C ASN A 62 -16.37 1.57 -7.97
N PRO A 63 -16.11 2.88 -7.96
CA PRO A 63 -14.80 3.43 -8.26
C PRO A 63 -13.86 3.24 -7.06
N ILE A 64 -13.64 1.98 -6.70
CA ILE A 64 -12.71 1.54 -5.67
C ILE A 64 -11.46 1.01 -6.37
N ASP A 65 -10.30 1.57 -6.04
CA ASP A 65 -9.01 1.07 -6.50
C ASP A 65 -8.44 0.14 -5.44
N VAL A 66 -8.24 -1.13 -5.72
CA VAL A 66 -7.51 -2.05 -4.85
C VAL A 66 -6.03 -2.03 -5.20
N ARG A 67 -5.15 -2.03 -4.20
CA ARG A 67 -3.70 -1.99 -4.40
C ARG A 67 -3.04 -3.09 -3.57
N PHE A 68 -2.54 -4.10 -4.26
CA PHE A 68 -1.77 -5.18 -3.67
C PHE A 68 -0.32 -4.75 -3.47
N ILE A 69 0.19 -4.96 -2.28
CA ILE A 69 1.52 -4.56 -1.84
C ILE A 69 2.30 -5.82 -1.48
N GLU A 70 3.50 -5.98 -2.03
CA GLU A 70 4.39 -7.06 -1.63
C GLU A 70 4.81 -6.92 -0.17
N LEU A 71 4.82 -8.04 0.55
CA LEU A 71 5.26 -8.10 1.94
C LEU A 71 6.72 -7.69 2.07
N MET A 72 6.97 -6.58 2.73
CA MET A 72 8.31 -6.08 3.03
C MET A 72 8.91 -6.82 4.24
N PRO A 73 10.25 -6.86 4.39
CA PRO A 73 10.92 -7.47 5.55
C PRO A 73 10.81 -6.59 6.80
N ILE A 74 9.57 -6.30 7.23
CA ILE A 74 9.24 -5.39 8.33
C ILE A 74 8.11 -6.03 9.13
N GLY A 75 8.22 -5.99 10.46
CA GLY A 75 7.23 -6.57 11.37
C GLY A 75 7.22 -8.11 11.37
N ASP A 76 6.36 -8.71 12.15
CA ASP A 76 6.36 -10.13 12.50
C ASP A 76 6.22 -11.08 11.29
N HIS A 77 5.42 -10.68 10.29
CA HIS A 77 5.24 -11.48 9.08
C HIS A 77 6.37 -11.29 8.05
N GLY A 78 7.03 -10.12 8.05
CA GLY A 78 8.03 -9.75 7.03
C GLY A 78 9.33 -10.54 7.11
N GLU A 79 9.69 -11.08 8.26
CA GLU A 79 10.88 -11.90 8.46
C GLU A 79 10.81 -13.25 7.72
N ASN A 80 9.60 -13.81 7.58
CA ASN A 80 9.39 -15.07 6.89
C ASN A 80 9.27 -14.88 5.37
N THR A 81 10.38 -15.07 4.67
CA THR A 81 10.44 -14.94 3.20
C THR A 81 9.51 -15.90 2.45
N ALA A 82 9.17 -17.06 3.04
CA ALA A 82 8.25 -18.02 2.43
C ALA A 82 6.80 -17.49 2.36
N ARG A 83 6.46 -16.46 3.15
CA ARG A 83 5.16 -15.79 3.11
C ARG A 83 5.05 -14.71 2.04
N ARG A 84 6.11 -14.41 1.33
CA ARG A 84 6.10 -13.40 0.27
C ARG A 84 5.44 -13.94 -1.01
N ILE A 85 4.68 -13.06 -1.64
CA ILE A 85 4.09 -13.28 -2.96
C ILE A 85 4.56 -12.12 -3.82
N SER A 86 5.16 -12.41 -4.99
CA SER A 86 5.47 -11.35 -5.94
C SER A 86 4.21 -10.92 -6.69
N ASN A 87 4.10 -9.63 -6.98
CA ASN A 87 3.00 -9.12 -7.78
C ASN A 87 3.00 -9.71 -9.19
N GLN A 88 4.16 -10.13 -9.71
CA GLN A 88 4.25 -10.83 -10.99
C GLN A 88 3.57 -12.20 -10.95
N GLU A 89 3.66 -12.93 -9.83
CA GLU A 89 2.96 -14.21 -9.63
C GLU A 89 1.44 -14.01 -9.66
N VAL A 90 0.95 -12.95 -9.02
CA VAL A 90 -0.48 -12.57 -9.02
C VAL A 90 -0.95 -12.25 -10.44
N LEU A 91 -0.17 -11.46 -11.18
CA LEU A 91 -0.47 -11.07 -12.57
C LEU A 91 -0.46 -12.27 -13.53
N ASN A 92 0.52 -13.17 -13.40
CA ASN A 92 0.60 -14.36 -14.26
C ASN A 92 -0.63 -15.27 -14.08
N ALA A 93 -1.19 -15.33 -12.88
CA ALA A 93 -2.40 -16.11 -12.61
C ALA A 93 -3.69 -15.42 -13.11
N ARG A 94 -3.61 -14.13 -13.54
CA ARG A 94 -4.77 -13.29 -13.91
C ARG A 94 -4.54 -12.56 -15.23
N PRO A 95 -4.40 -13.31 -16.35
CA PRO A 95 -4.08 -12.74 -17.67
C PRO A 95 -5.19 -11.81 -18.22
N TYR A 96 -6.34 -11.77 -17.58
CA TYR A 96 -7.43 -10.86 -17.92
C TYR A 96 -7.20 -9.42 -17.44
N LEU A 97 -6.23 -9.19 -16.56
CA LEU A 97 -5.88 -7.85 -16.11
C LEU A 97 -5.12 -7.10 -17.22
N GLN A 98 -5.69 -6.01 -17.70
CA GLN A 98 -5.11 -5.17 -18.74
C GLN A 98 -4.34 -4.00 -18.13
N PRO A 99 -3.10 -3.73 -18.56
CA PRO A 99 -2.29 -2.64 -18.02
C PRO A 99 -2.89 -1.28 -18.37
N LEU A 100 -2.80 -0.34 -17.43
CA LEU A 100 -3.20 1.05 -17.60
C LEU A 100 -1.99 2.00 -17.45
N PRO A 101 -2.03 3.17 -18.10
CA PRO A 101 -1.03 4.21 -17.87
C PRO A 101 -1.10 4.72 -16.43
N ALA A 102 0.06 5.13 -15.89
CA ALA A 102 0.14 5.80 -14.61
C ALA A 102 -0.70 7.09 -14.63
N ARG A 103 -1.36 7.41 -13.52
CA ARG A 103 -2.16 8.64 -13.39
C ARG A 103 -1.29 9.88 -13.22
N TYR A 104 -0.10 9.72 -12.65
CA TYR A 104 0.88 10.80 -12.42
C TYR A 104 2.30 10.24 -12.31
N SER A 105 3.29 11.11 -12.53
CA SER A 105 4.71 10.76 -12.39
C SER A 105 5.05 10.42 -10.92
N GLY A 106 5.86 9.39 -10.69
CA GLY A 106 6.20 8.91 -9.35
C GLY A 106 5.09 8.11 -8.64
N GLN A 107 4.05 7.68 -9.38
CA GLN A 107 3.04 6.78 -8.84
C GLN A 107 3.70 5.45 -8.42
N PRO A 108 3.46 4.95 -7.18
CA PRO A 108 4.11 3.74 -6.70
C PRO A 108 3.52 2.45 -7.26
N SER A 109 2.27 2.50 -7.73
CA SER A 109 1.56 1.34 -8.24
C SER A 109 1.63 1.25 -9.76
N SER A 110 1.86 0.06 -10.29
CA SER A 110 1.51 -0.28 -11.68
C SER A 110 0.03 -0.63 -11.70
N ASP A 111 -0.76 0.13 -12.46
CA ASP A 111 -2.21 -0.01 -12.48
C ASP A 111 -2.67 -0.90 -13.64
N TYR A 112 -3.69 -1.67 -13.35
CA TYR A 112 -4.39 -2.57 -14.28
C TYR A 112 -5.89 -2.39 -14.13
N GLN A 113 -6.65 -2.95 -15.08
CA GLN A 113 -8.11 -2.96 -15.05
C GLN A 113 -8.65 -4.30 -15.55
N VAL A 114 -9.72 -4.76 -14.95
CA VAL A 114 -10.58 -5.78 -15.54
C VAL A 114 -11.49 -5.09 -16.55
N PRO A 115 -11.59 -5.55 -17.80
CA PRO A 115 -12.48 -4.96 -18.79
C PRO A 115 -13.92 -4.83 -18.28
N GLY A 116 -14.49 -3.63 -18.36
CA GLY A 116 -15.85 -3.35 -17.90
C GLY A 116 -15.97 -2.98 -16.41
N TYR A 117 -14.92 -3.08 -15.62
CA TYR A 117 -14.92 -2.69 -14.21
C TYR A 117 -14.65 -1.18 -14.06
N ARG A 118 -15.19 -0.57 -13.02
CA ARG A 118 -15.10 0.88 -12.78
C ARG A 118 -13.82 1.31 -12.07
N GLY A 119 -13.33 0.50 -11.14
CA GLY A 119 -12.10 0.75 -10.38
C GLY A 119 -10.87 0.14 -11.04
N ARG A 120 -9.72 0.27 -10.38
CA ARG A 120 -8.42 -0.23 -10.83
C ARG A 120 -7.85 -1.26 -9.86
N VAL A 121 -6.97 -2.10 -10.40
CA VAL A 121 -6.14 -3.03 -9.63
C VAL A 121 -4.69 -2.55 -9.72
N GLY A 122 -4.14 -2.06 -8.63
CA GLY A 122 -2.77 -1.57 -8.55
C GLY A 122 -1.83 -2.60 -7.91
N PHE A 123 -0.59 -2.60 -8.34
CA PHE A 123 0.47 -3.44 -7.77
C PHE A 123 1.63 -2.57 -7.32
N ILE A 124 1.98 -2.64 -6.03
CA ILE A 124 3.13 -1.95 -5.44
C ILE A 124 4.17 -3.01 -5.11
N SER A 125 5.32 -2.97 -5.80
CA SER A 125 6.35 -4.00 -5.77
C SER A 125 7.66 -3.49 -5.18
N PRO A 126 7.71 -3.20 -3.86
CA PRO A 126 8.91 -2.66 -3.23
C PRO A 126 10.08 -3.64 -3.19
N ILE A 127 9.82 -4.93 -3.40
CA ILE A 127 10.82 -6.00 -3.32
C ILE A 127 11.22 -6.47 -4.71
N SER A 128 10.25 -6.88 -5.54
CA SER A 128 10.54 -7.48 -6.86
C SER A 128 10.82 -6.44 -7.95
N HIS A 129 10.29 -5.23 -7.81
CA HIS A 129 10.50 -4.13 -8.75
C HIS A 129 10.68 -2.81 -7.99
N GLN A 130 11.90 -2.56 -7.55
CA GLN A 130 12.23 -1.37 -6.76
C GLN A 130 12.08 -0.09 -7.59
N PHE A 131 11.28 0.84 -7.09
CA PHE A 131 11.04 2.15 -7.70
C PHE A 131 11.75 3.29 -6.94
N CYS A 132 12.90 2.97 -6.30
CA CYS A 132 13.62 3.91 -5.43
C CYS A 132 14.08 5.17 -6.15
N ALA A 133 14.47 5.07 -7.44
CA ALA A 133 14.92 6.22 -8.22
C ALA A 133 13.83 7.28 -8.44
N ASP A 134 12.56 6.86 -8.49
CA ASP A 134 11.40 7.73 -8.70
C ASP A 134 10.60 7.98 -7.40
N CYS A 135 11.12 7.50 -6.26
CA CYS A 135 10.43 7.61 -4.99
C CYS A 135 10.54 9.02 -4.41
N ASN A 136 9.40 9.66 -4.20
CA ASN A 136 9.27 11.01 -3.62
C ASN A 136 8.64 11.01 -2.21
N ARG A 137 8.80 9.90 -1.45
CA ARG A 137 8.16 9.74 -0.14
C ARG A 137 9.18 9.82 0.96
N ILE A 138 8.85 10.63 1.95
CA ILE A 138 9.56 10.73 3.23
C ILE A 138 8.55 10.64 4.36
N ARG A 139 8.99 10.30 5.55
CA ARG A 139 8.19 10.32 6.77
C ARG A 139 8.84 11.20 7.81
N VAL A 140 8.04 12.08 8.40
CA VAL A 140 8.40 12.79 9.62
C VAL A 140 7.70 12.07 10.77
N MET A 141 8.47 11.62 11.72
CA MET A 141 8.01 10.90 12.89
C MET A 141 7.55 11.89 13.97
N SER A 142 6.78 11.41 14.95
CA SER A 142 6.24 12.26 16.03
C SER A 142 7.31 12.87 16.95
N ASP A 143 8.50 12.27 16.99
CA ASP A 143 9.66 12.76 17.74
C ASP A 143 10.52 13.78 16.97
N GLY A 144 10.10 14.17 15.75
CA GLY A 144 10.82 15.09 14.88
C GLY A 144 11.96 14.44 14.10
N THR A 145 11.97 13.13 13.98
CA THR A 145 12.93 12.38 13.17
C THR A 145 12.41 12.21 11.73
N LEU A 146 13.27 12.39 10.74
CA LEU A 146 12.99 12.10 9.34
C LEU A 146 13.43 10.68 9.00
N ARG A 147 12.51 9.86 8.49
CA ARG A 147 12.80 8.54 7.93
C ARG A 147 12.64 8.59 6.40
N PRO A 148 13.74 8.58 5.62
CA PRO A 148 13.69 8.69 4.16
C PRO A 148 13.01 7.50 3.49
N CYS A 149 13.16 6.30 4.05
CA CYS A 149 12.62 5.07 3.49
C CYS A 149 12.11 4.14 4.60
N LEU A 150 11.01 3.43 4.36
CA LEU A 150 10.50 2.45 5.30
C LEU A 150 11.38 1.19 5.39
N GLY A 151 12.01 0.82 4.28
CA GLY A 151 12.85 -0.38 4.15
C GLY A 151 14.31 -0.19 4.55
N VAL A 152 14.70 1.00 5.03
CA VAL A 152 16.07 1.31 5.46
C VAL A 152 16.02 1.84 6.89
N ASP A 153 16.86 1.29 7.73
CA ASP A 153 17.00 1.72 9.13
C ASP A 153 17.95 2.94 9.23
N ARG A 154 17.55 4.01 8.55
CA ARG A 154 18.22 5.31 8.59
C ARG A 154 17.25 6.36 9.07
N GLU A 155 17.61 7.03 10.14
CA GLU A 155 16.87 8.12 10.74
C GLU A 155 17.73 9.37 10.82
N ILE A 156 17.12 10.51 10.53
CA ILE A 156 17.79 11.83 10.55
C ILE A 156 17.04 12.68 11.58
N PRO A 157 17.63 12.99 12.74
CA PRO A 157 16.99 13.84 13.73
C PRO A 157 16.96 15.28 13.23
N LEU A 158 15.72 15.84 13.06
CA LEU A 158 15.53 17.20 12.61
C LEU A 158 15.41 18.22 13.74
N THR A 159 15.24 17.78 14.98
CA THR A 159 14.97 18.65 16.14
C THR A 159 16.05 19.71 16.36
N SER A 160 17.33 19.35 16.20
CA SER A 160 18.44 20.29 16.33
C SER A 160 18.50 21.31 15.18
N ALA A 161 18.19 20.88 13.96
CA ALA A 161 18.17 21.75 12.79
C ALA A 161 16.94 22.70 12.81
N LEU A 162 15.77 22.19 13.22
CA LEU A 162 14.56 22.98 13.44
C LEU A 162 14.72 24.10 14.50
N ALA A 163 15.60 23.89 15.50
CA ALA A 163 15.88 24.88 16.52
C ALA A 163 16.86 25.98 16.07
N GLN A 164 17.49 25.82 14.91
CA GLN A 164 18.42 26.80 14.35
C GLN A 164 17.71 27.69 13.33
N ASP A 165 17.69 27.26 12.07
CA ASP A 165 17.07 27.98 10.97
C ASP A 165 16.72 27.09 9.78
N ASP A 166 16.13 27.66 8.75
CA ASP A 166 15.71 26.97 7.53
C ASP A 166 16.91 26.41 6.72
N GLU A 167 18.08 26.99 6.81
CA GLU A 167 19.27 26.54 6.09
C GLU A 167 19.82 25.26 6.71
N ALA A 168 19.93 25.22 8.04
CA ALA A 168 20.30 24.03 8.79
C ALA A 168 19.32 22.86 8.57
N LEU A 169 18.01 23.18 8.43
CA LEU A 169 17.00 22.18 8.11
C LEU A 169 17.18 21.61 6.69
N ARG A 170 17.47 22.47 5.69
CA ARG A 170 17.74 22.02 4.32
C ARG A 170 18.99 21.14 4.24
N GLU A 171 20.06 21.50 4.94
CA GLU A 171 21.27 20.71 4.99
C GLU A 171 21.05 19.34 5.64
N ALA A 172 20.24 19.27 6.69
CA ALA A 172 19.93 18.02 7.38
C ALA A 172 19.10 17.03 6.51
N ILE A 173 18.33 17.55 5.55
CA ILE A 173 17.45 16.75 4.66
C ILE A 173 18.18 16.26 3.40
N GLN A 174 19.26 16.92 2.99
CA GLN A 174 20.09 16.53 1.82
C GLN A 174 20.96 15.31 2.12
#